data_30ff7623385931a33aff2d337e441b2b
#
_entry.id   30ff7623385931a33aff2d337e441b2b
#
_cell.length_a   1.000
_cell.length_b   1.000
_cell.length_c   1.000
_cell.angle_alpha   90.00
_cell.angle_beta   90.00
_cell.angle_gamma   90.00
#
_symmetry.space_group_name_H-M   'P 1'
#
loop_
_entity.id
_entity.type
_entity.pdbx_description
1 polymer ?
#
loop_
_entity_poly.entity_id
_entity_poly.type
_entity_poly.pdbx_seq_one_letter_code
_entity_poly.pdbx_strand_id
1 'polypeptide(L)'
;MADAWGWEYDPDSDFVIGGIDNLAFVAKVEERADELVRAASALYLGGTKYDGISPLMQEESIDASGLFVYQVIPRHQRVCIRRVIFFAA
;
A
#
# COMPACT_ATOMS: atom_id res chain seq x y z
N MET A 1 21.50 1.24 -9.34
CA MET A 1 20.39 0.57 -9.98
C MET A 1 19.07 0.94 -9.31
N ALA A 2 18.05 1.13 -10.09
CA ALA A 2 16.77 1.53 -9.55
C ALA A 2 16.16 0.39 -8.72
N ASP A 3 15.49 0.78 -7.66
CA ASP A 3 14.76 -0.14 -6.81
C ASP A 3 13.55 -0.65 -7.59
N ALA A 4 13.35 -1.95 -7.57
CA ALA A 4 12.22 -2.58 -8.26
C ALA A 4 10.93 -2.52 -7.44
N TRP A 5 11.00 -2.09 -6.19
CA TRP A 5 9.82 -2.01 -5.33
C TRP A 5 8.86 -0.92 -5.81
N GLY A 6 7.59 -1.22 -5.68
CA GLY A 6 6.53 -0.26 -5.97
C GLY A 6 5.25 -0.65 -5.27
N TRP A 7 4.23 0.17 -5.46
CA TRP A 7 2.91 -0.16 -4.93
C TRP A 7 1.89 -0.10 -6.06
N GLU A 8 0.76 -0.74 -5.83
CA GLU A 8 -0.33 -0.73 -6.81
C GLU A 8 -1.65 -0.94 -6.11
N TYR A 9 -2.73 -0.51 -6.76
CA TYR A 9 -4.07 -0.88 -6.34
C TYR A 9 -4.41 -2.25 -6.92
N ASP A 10 -4.96 -3.13 -6.12
CA ASP A 10 -5.25 -4.48 -6.53
C ASP A 10 -6.73 -4.82 -6.23
N PRO A 11 -7.50 -5.16 -7.25
CA PRO A 11 -7.11 -5.50 -8.63
C PRO A 11 -6.76 -4.31 -9.51
N ASP A 12 -7.35 -3.14 -9.26
CA ASP A 12 -7.05 -1.93 -10.01
C ASP A 12 -7.60 -0.71 -9.27
N SER A 13 -7.27 0.48 -9.77
CA SER A 13 -7.66 1.70 -9.09
C SER A 13 -9.17 1.92 -9.10
N ASP A 14 -9.85 1.55 -10.18
CA ASP A 14 -11.30 1.73 -10.24
C ASP A 14 -12.00 0.94 -9.15
N PHE A 15 -11.55 -0.28 -8.92
CA PHE A 15 -12.12 -1.14 -7.89
C PHE A 15 -11.86 -0.57 -6.49
N VAL A 16 -10.63 -0.09 -6.26
CA VAL A 16 -10.19 0.26 -4.90
C VAL A 16 -10.61 1.67 -4.52
N ILE A 17 -10.47 2.64 -5.44
CA ILE A 17 -10.74 4.04 -5.13
C ILE A 17 -11.76 4.71 -6.05
N GLY A 18 -12.34 3.97 -6.99
CA GLY A 18 -13.24 4.56 -7.98
C GLY A 18 -14.46 5.26 -7.40
N GLY A 19 -14.87 4.91 -6.17
CA GLY A 19 -16.00 5.54 -5.52
C GLY A 19 -15.62 6.70 -4.60
N ILE A 20 -14.35 7.09 -4.57
CA ILE A 20 -13.88 8.12 -3.64
C ILE A 20 -13.65 9.42 -4.39
N ASP A 21 -14.45 10.42 -4.08
CA ASP A 21 -14.37 11.73 -4.75
C ASP A 21 -13.36 12.67 -4.11
N ASN A 22 -12.95 12.40 -2.89
CA ASN A 22 -12.04 13.28 -2.17
C ASN A 22 -10.60 13.05 -2.62
N LEU A 23 -10.15 13.85 -3.57
CA LEU A 23 -8.82 13.70 -4.16
C LEU A 23 -7.70 13.99 -3.15
N ALA A 24 -7.95 14.87 -2.19
CA ALA A 24 -6.96 15.14 -1.15
C ALA A 24 -6.71 13.92 -0.28
N PHE A 25 -7.77 13.17 0.02
CA PHE A 25 -7.64 11.94 0.77
C PHE A 25 -6.88 10.89 -0.03
N VAL A 26 -7.22 10.73 -1.30
CA VAL A 26 -6.52 9.79 -2.18
C VAL A 26 -5.04 10.12 -2.27
N ALA A 27 -4.72 11.42 -2.38
CA ALA A 27 -3.31 11.84 -2.43
C ALA A 27 -2.56 11.43 -1.18
N LYS A 28 -3.19 11.52 -0.01
CA LYS A 28 -2.57 11.08 1.25
C LYS A 28 -2.36 9.57 1.29
N VAL A 29 -3.30 8.81 0.76
CA VAL A 29 -3.15 7.36 0.65
C VAL A 29 -1.93 7.03 -0.19
N GLU A 30 -1.79 7.68 -1.34
CA GLU A 30 -0.70 7.40 -2.26
C GLU A 30 0.65 7.84 -1.69
N GLU A 31 0.67 8.95 -0.98
CA GLU A 31 1.88 9.41 -0.30
C GLU A 31 2.31 8.39 0.76
N ARG A 32 1.37 7.88 1.52
CA ARG A 32 1.66 6.86 2.52
C ARG A 32 2.12 5.56 1.86
N ALA A 33 1.54 5.21 0.72
CA ALA A 33 1.96 4.03 -0.03
C ALA A 33 3.42 4.15 -0.45
N ASP A 34 3.85 5.34 -0.88
CA ASP A 34 5.25 5.58 -1.23
C ASP A 34 6.16 5.37 -0.02
N GLU A 35 5.73 5.81 1.16
CA GLU A 35 6.50 5.60 2.39
C GLU A 35 6.61 4.12 2.73
N LEU A 36 5.53 3.38 2.55
CA LEU A 36 5.52 1.95 2.80
C LEU A 36 6.45 1.20 1.85
N VAL A 37 6.51 1.64 0.60
CA VAL A 37 7.44 1.06 -0.37
C VAL A 37 8.87 1.28 0.08
N ARG A 38 9.21 2.48 0.52
CA ARG A 38 10.56 2.76 0.99
C ARG A 38 10.93 1.92 2.21
N ALA A 39 9.99 1.79 3.14
CA ALA A 39 10.22 0.98 4.33
C ALA A 39 10.38 -0.50 3.98
N ALA A 40 9.52 -1.02 3.09
CA ALA A 40 9.59 -2.42 2.69
C ALA A 40 10.89 -2.71 1.92
N SER A 41 11.26 -1.80 1.02
CA SER A 41 12.48 -1.94 0.26
C SER A 41 13.70 -2.03 1.18
N ALA A 42 13.74 -1.18 2.20
CA ALA A 42 14.85 -1.20 3.16
C ALA A 42 14.85 -2.49 3.98
N LEU A 43 13.68 -2.96 4.40
CA LEU A 43 13.56 -4.15 5.22
C LEU A 43 14.00 -5.41 4.48
N TYR A 44 13.69 -5.52 3.21
CA TYR A 44 13.97 -6.71 2.41
C TYR A 44 15.19 -6.54 1.51
N LEU A 45 16.00 -5.53 1.77
CA LEU A 45 17.20 -5.27 0.99
C LEU A 45 18.29 -6.28 1.34
N GLY A 46 19.17 -6.53 0.38
CA GLY A 46 20.40 -7.26 0.66
C GLY A 46 20.23 -8.74 0.91
N GLY A 47 19.18 -9.32 0.40
CA GLY A 47 19.02 -10.75 0.46
C GLY A 47 18.28 -11.25 1.67
N THR A 48 17.59 -10.39 2.37
CA THR A 48 16.66 -10.84 3.41
C THR A 48 15.67 -11.80 2.78
N LYS A 49 15.60 -12.99 3.31
CA LYS A 49 14.78 -14.02 2.70
C LYS A 49 13.34 -13.92 3.16
N TYR A 50 12.47 -14.09 2.20
CA TYR A 50 11.07 -14.29 2.47
C TYR A 50 10.87 -15.77 2.81
N ASP A 51 10.24 -16.05 3.94
CA ASP A 51 10.13 -17.42 4.45
C ASP A 51 8.98 -18.22 3.84
N GLY A 52 8.28 -17.65 2.87
CA GLY A 52 7.19 -18.33 2.21
C GLY A 52 5.83 -18.14 2.86
N ILE A 53 5.80 -17.48 3.99
CA ILE A 53 4.52 -17.17 4.66
C ILE A 53 3.97 -15.89 4.07
N SER A 54 2.75 -15.95 3.55
CA SER A 54 2.11 -14.75 3.02
C SER A 54 1.92 -13.73 4.13
N PRO A 55 2.33 -12.48 3.91
CA PRO A 55 2.10 -11.44 4.91
C PRO A 55 0.61 -11.25 5.15
N LEU A 56 0.27 -10.98 6.37
CA LEU A 56 -1.10 -10.67 6.71
C LEU A 56 -1.47 -9.30 6.15
N MET A 57 -2.78 -9.12 5.91
CA MET A 57 -3.31 -7.80 5.58
C MET A 57 -3.07 -6.87 6.74
N GLN A 58 -2.67 -5.63 6.43
CA GLN A 58 -2.41 -4.63 7.43
C GLN A 58 -3.23 -3.39 7.13
N GLU A 59 -3.48 -2.59 8.16
CA GLU A 59 -4.22 -1.35 8.04
C GLU A 59 -3.33 -0.16 8.31
N GLU A 60 -3.57 0.90 7.57
CA GLU A 60 -2.87 2.16 7.76
C GLU A 60 -3.90 3.27 7.84
N SER A 61 -3.94 3.99 8.96
CA SER A 61 -4.88 5.08 9.15
C SER A 61 -4.36 6.36 8.51
N ILE A 62 -5.27 7.14 7.93
CA ILE A 62 -4.96 8.43 7.33
C ILE A 62 -5.67 9.49 8.16
N ASP A 63 -4.98 10.03 9.14
CA ASP A 63 -5.55 11.00 10.10
C ASP A 63 -6.84 10.44 10.69
N ALA A 64 -7.88 11.28 10.80
CA ALA A 64 -9.21 10.82 11.17
C ALA A 64 -10.12 10.65 9.94
N SER A 65 -9.53 10.73 8.75
CA SER A 65 -10.31 10.77 7.50
C SER A 65 -10.66 9.39 6.97
N GLY A 66 -9.86 8.40 7.27
CA GLY A 66 -10.10 7.06 6.75
C GLY A 66 -8.91 6.16 6.97
N LEU A 67 -8.91 5.05 6.25
CA LEU A 67 -7.81 4.09 6.33
C LEU A 67 -7.70 3.32 5.02
N PHE A 68 -6.61 2.59 4.87
CA PHE A 68 -6.53 1.64 3.78
C PHE A 68 -5.91 0.33 4.29
N VAL A 69 -6.27 -0.74 3.59
CA VAL A 69 -5.77 -2.08 3.87
C VAL A 69 -4.81 -2.47 2.77
N TYR A 70 -3.66 -2.95 3.17
CA TYR A 70 -2.61 -3.29 2.21
C TYR A 70 -1.94 -4.60 2.58
N GLN A 71 -1.19 -5.14 1.64
CA GLN A 71 -0.43 -6.36 1.83
C GLN A 71 0.93 -6.17 1.18
N VAL A 72 1.98 -6.47 1.92
CA VAL A 72 3.34 -6.43 1.36
C VAL A 72 3.66 -7.81 0.81
N ILE A 73 4.08 -7.86 -0.45
CA ILE A 73 4.42 -9.12 -1.12
C ILE A 73 5.89 -9.04 -1.53
N PRO A 74 6.80 -9.49 -0.65
CA PRO A 74 8.23 -9.30 -0.88
C PRO A 74 8.76 -9.96 -2.16
N ARG A 75 8.25 -11.13 -2.50
CA ARG A 75 8.76 -11.83 -3.68
C ARG A 75 8.39 -11.14 -4.98
N HIS A 76 7.39 -10.28 -4.96
CA HIS A 76 7.01 -9.47 -6.11
C HIS A 76 7.47 -8.03 -5.97
N GLN A 77 8.07 -7.69 -4.83
CA GLN A 77 8.54 -6.36 -4.52
C GLN A 77 7.42 -5.33 -4.67
N ARG A 78 6.25 -5.66 -4.11
CA ARG A 78 5.06 -4.82 -4.24
C ARG A 78 4.38 -4.63 -2.90
N VAL A 79 3.82 -3.45 -2.74
CA VAL A 79 2.83 -3.16 -1.70
C VAL A 79 1.50 -3.08 -2.45
N CYS A 80 0.59 -3.98 -2.14
CA CYS A 80 -0.71 -4.03 -2.81
C CYS A 80 -1.77 -3.41 -1.93
N ILE A 81 -2.38 -2.32 -2.39
CA ILE A 81 -3.48 -1.69 -1.67
C ILE A 81 -4.75 -2.39 -2.08
N ARG A 82 -5.35 -3.08 -1.12
CA ARG A 82 -6.52 -3.92 -1.36
C ARG A 82 -7.83 -3.18 -1.18
N ARG A 83 -7.85 -2.20 -0.27
CA ARG A 83 -9.09 -1.52 0.08
C ARG A 83 -8.78 -0.16 0.65
N VAL A 84 -9.57 0.83 0.28
CA VAL A 84 -9.47 2.18 0.82
C VAL A 84 -10.86 2.57 1.33
N ILE A 85 -10.91 3.03 2.57
CA ILE A 85 -12.16 3.46 3.19
C ILE A 85 -12.02 4.93 3.59
N PHE A 86 -12.86 5.75 3.02
CA PHE A 86 -12.93 7.16 3.36
C PHE A 86 -14.17 7.37 4.23
N PHE A 87 -13.97 7.91 5.43
CA PHE A 87 -15.07 8.17 6.35
C PHE A 87 -15.73 9.48 5.94
N ALA A 88 -16.90 9.39 5.39
CA ALA A 88 -17.65 10.59 5.04
C ALA A 88 -18.02 11.32 6.33
N ALA A 89 -17.74 12.60 6.36
CA ALA A 89 -18.05 13.41 7.52
C ALA A 89 -19.56 13.66 7.59
#